data_36bee49f03266f59d1c087f99bc68781
#
_entry.id   36bee49f03266f59d1c087f99bc68781
#
_cell.length_a   1.000
_cell.length_b   1.000
_cell.length_c   1.000
_cell.angle_alpha   90.00
_cell.angle_beta   90.00
_cell.angle_gamma   90.00
#
_symmetry.space_group_name_H-M   'P 1'
#
loop_
_entity.id
_entity.type
_entity.pdbx_description
1 polymer ?
#
loop_
_entity_poly.entity_id
_entity_poly.type
_entity_poly.pdbx_seq_one_letter_code
_entity_poly.pdbx_strand_id
1 'polypeptide(L)' 'MNEDIEILFKQAGGYVEVDSEGNRFTYTQDFDPDKFASLIIESCTQTLVNHGYTDAATVLDKEFAEDWQPYEFPEI' A
#
# COMPACT_ATOMS: atom_id res chain seq x y z
N MET A 1 -1.37 -5.66 12.45
CA MET A 1 -0.84 -5.22 11.14
C MET A 1 0.66 -5.41 11.14
N ASN A 2 1.22 -5.89 10.02
CA ASN A 2 2.67 -6.02 9.85
C ASN A 2 3.33 -4.64 10.01
N GLU A 3 4.51 -4.61 10.61
CA GLU A 3 5.22 -3.36 10.87
C GLU A 3 5.48 -2.55 9.60
N ASP A 4 5.89 -3.21 8.53
CA ASP A 4 6.15 -2.54 7.24
C ASP A 4 4.86 -1.98 6.64
N ILE A 5 3.78 -2.74 6.72
CA ILE A 5 2.47 -2.30 6.25
C ILE A 5 1.98 -1.11 7.07
N GLU A 6 2.22 -1.15 8.38
CA GLU A 6 1.83 -0.05 9.26
C GLU A 6 2.54 1.26 8.90
N ILE A 7 3.81 1.18 8.53
CA ILE A 7 4.56 2.35 8.08
C ILE A 7 3.90 2.94 6.84
N LEU A 8 3.56 2.11 5.86
CA LEU A 8 2.91 2.56 4.65
C LEU A 8 1.51 3.13 4.93
N PHE A 9 0.80 2.50 5.87
CA PHE A 9 -0.51 2.97 6.31
C PHE A 9 -0.43 4.39 6.85
N LYS A 10 0.56 4.66 7.70
CA LYS A 10 0.78 5.99 8.26
C LYS A 10 1.18 6.99 7.19
N GLN A 11 2.01 6.59 6.24
CA GLN A 11 2.41 7.47 5.14
C GLN A 11 1.21 7.85 4.26
N ALA A 12 0.21 7.00 4.20
CA ALA A 12 -1.01 7.28 3.44
C ALA A 12 -2.05 8.05 4.25
N GLY A 13 -1.70 8.50 5.44
CA GLY A 13 -2.58 9.31 6.27
C GLY A 13 -3.32 8.54 7.34
N GLY A 14 -3.06 7.25 7.48
CA GLY A 14 -3.64 6.45 8.54
C GLY A 14 -2.98 6.76 9.88
N TYR A 15 -3.70 6.48 10.93
CA TYR A 15 -3.24 6.74 12.28
C TYR A 15 -3.49 5.53 13.17
N VAL A 16 -2.50 5.17 13.97
CA VAL A 16 -2.61 4.05 14.91
C VAL A 16 -2.36 4.58 16.31
N GLU A 17 -3.25 4.20 17.23
CA GLU A 17 -3.13 4.58 18.62
C GLU A 17 -3.20 3.34 19.49
N VAL A 18 -2.40 3.32 20.54
CA VAL A 18 -2.38 2.21 21.50
C VAL A 18 -2.74 2.79 22.86
N ASP A 19 -3.74 2.19 23.51
CA ASP A 19 -4.14 2.66 24.84
C ASP A 19 -3.24 2.04 25.92
N SER A 20 -3.52 2.39 27.18
CA SER A 20 -2.72 1.93 28.31
C SER A 20 -2.84 0.43 28.54
N GLU A 21 -3.86 -0.20 27.99
CA GLU A 21 -4.08 -1.65 28.13
C GLU A 21 -3.51 -2.45 26.95
N GLY A 22 -2.89 -1.74 25.99
CA GLY A 22 -2.29 -2.39 24.84
C GLY A 22 -3.25 -2.60 23.68
N ASN A 23 -4.48 -2.08 23.77
CA ASN A 23 -5.44 -2.17 22.68
C ASN A 23 -5.04 -1.22 21.56
N ARG A 24 -5.10 -1.70 20.32
CA ARG A 24 -4.73 -0.91 19.16
C ARG A 24 -5.97 -0.42 18.44
N PHE A 25 -5.97 0.85 18.11
CA PHE A 25 -7.05 1.49 17.37
C PHE A 25 -6.48 2.09 16.08
N THR A 26 -7.16 1.85 14.98
CA THR A 26 -6.76 2.42 13.69
C THR A 26 -7.78 3.46 13.28
N TYR A 27 -7.29 4.59 12.82
CA TYR A 27 -8.13 5.69 12.37
C TYR A 27 -7.85 5.94 10.89
N THR A 28 -8.91 6.04 10.12
CA THR A 28 -8.81 6.21 8.67
C THR A 28 -9.46 7.49 8.18
N GLN A 29 -9.64 8.46 9.08
CA GLN A 29 -10.33 9.70 8.76
C GLN A 29 -9.65 10.48 7.63
N ASP A 30 -8.32 10.54 7.68
CA ASP A 30 -7.53 11.23 6.65
C ASP A 30 -6.78 10.25 5.76
N PHE A 31 -7.16 9.00 5.78
CA PHE A 31 -6.49 7.94 5.06
C PHE A 31 -6.84 7.99 3.58
N ASP A 32 -5.79 7.91 2.75
CA ASP A 32 -5.94 7.85 1.29
C ASP A 32 -5.67 6.43 0.83
N PRO A 33 -6.70 5.65 0.51
CA PRO A 33 -6.52 4.26 0.08
C PRO A 33 -5.77 4.14 -1.25
N ASP A 34 -5.91 5.10 -2.14
CA ASP A 34 -5.19 5.08 -3.41
C ASP A 34 -3.70 5.25 -3.17
N LYS A 35 -3.33 6.17 -2.31
CA LYS A 35 -1.94 6.39 -1.94
C LYS A 35 -1.38 5.16 -1.25
N PHE A 36 -2.14 4.54 -0.36
CA PHE A 36 -1.72 3.33 0.34
C PHE A 36 -1.45 2.20 -0.65
N ALA A 37 -2.37 1.97 -1.58
CA ALA A 37 -2.20 0.94 -2.60
C ALA A 37 -0.97 1.22 -3.46
N SER A 38 -0.76 2.47 -3.86
CA SER A 38 0.40 2.87 -4.66
C SER A 38 1.71 2.61 -3.92
N LEU A 39 1.75 2.91 -2.63
CA LEU A 39 2.93 2.67 -1.80
C LEU A 39 3.24 1.18 -1.68
N ILE A 40 2.22 0.35 -1.54
CA ILE A 40 2.40 -1.11 -1.48
C ILE A 40 2.96 -1.62 -2.80
N ILE A 41 2.39 -1.19 -3.92
CA ILE A 41 2.84 -1.61 -5.25
C ILE A 41 4.28 -1.15 -5.48
N GLU A 42 4.61 0.07 -5.11
CA GLU A 42 5.97 0.59 -5.22
C GLU A 42 6.95 -0.24 -4.40
N SER A 43 6.57 -0.62 -3.19
CA SER A 43 7.40 -1.46 -2.33
C SER A 43 7.62 -2.83 -2.95
N CYS A 44 6.59 -3.42 -3.54
CA CYS A 44 6.71 -4.70 -4.23
C CYS A 44 7.62 -4.60 -5.44
N THR A 45 7.46 -3.54 -6.24
CA THR A 45 8.29 -3.29 -7.41
C THR A 45 9.76 -3.14 -7.01
N GLN A 46 10.02 -2.37 -5.96
CA GLN A 46 11.37 -2.16 -5.47
C GLN A 46 11.99 -3.47 -4.97
N THR A 47 11.20 -4.30 -4.30
CA THR A 47 11.66 -5.59 -3.82
C THR A 47 12.08 -6.48 -5.00
N LEU A 48 11.29 -6.50 -6.06
CA LEU A 48 11.62 -7.27 -7.25
C LEU A 48 12.92 -6.78 -7.89
N VAL A 49 13.09 -5.48 -8.00
CA VAL A 49 14.32 -4.88 -8.54
C VAL A 49 15.52 -5.30 -7.69
N ASN A 50 15.38 -5.22 -6.37
CA ASN A 50 16.47 -5.55 -5.44
C ASN A 50 16.89 -7.02 -5.53
N HIS A 51 15.98 -7.88 -5.96
CA HIS A 51 16.26 -9.31 -6.14
C HIS A 51 16.62 -9.69 -7.58
N GLY A 52 16.77 -8.70 -8.46
CA GLY A 52 17.18 -8.94 -9.83
C GLY A 52 16.06 -9.26 -10.81
N TYR A 53 14.82 -9.11 -10.40
CA TYR A 53 13.66 -9.39 -11.25
C TYR A 53 13.14 -8.10 -11.90
N THR A 54 14.01 -7.42 -12.62
CA THR A 54 13.68 -6.12 -13.22
C THR A 54 12.57 -6.21 -14.26
N ASP A 55 12.52 -7.30 -15.03
CA ASP A 55 11.46 -7.47 -16.02
C ASP A 55 10.09 -7.59 -15.36
N ALA A 56 10.01 -8.38 -14.29
CA ALA A 56 8.77 -8.52 -13.53
C ALA A 56 8.36 -7.20 -12.88
N ALA A 57 9.32 -6.47 -12.36
CA ALA A 57 9.07 -5.15 -11.76
C ALA A 57 8.52 -4.17 -12.80
N THR A 58 9.07 -4.19 -14.01
CA THR A 58 8.61 -3.32 -15.09
C THR A 58 7.17 -3.65 -15.49
N VAL A 59 6.83 -4.94 -15.57
CA VAL A 59 5.47 -5.37 -15.90
C VAL A 59 4.49 -4.90 -14.83
N LEU A 60 4.85 -5.06 -13.57
CA LEU A 60 4.02 -4.66 -12.45
C LEU A 60 3.80 -3.14 -12.44
N ASP A 61 4.86 -2.40 -12.61
CA ASP A 61 4.82 -0.95 -12.63
C ASP A 61 3.94 -0.42 -13.77
N LYS A 62 4.10 -1.01 -14.95
CA LYS A 62 3.32 -0.64 -16.12
C LYS A 62 1.84 -0.92 -15.94
N GLU A 63 1.51 -2.05 -15.30
CA GLU A 63 0.12 -2.44 -15.09
C GLU A 63 -0.62 -1.46 -14.20
N PHE A 64 0.05 -0.95 -13.17
CA PHE A 64 -0.59 -0.16 -12.13
C PHE A 64 -0.30 1.34 -12.19
N ALA A 65 0.66 1.77 -13.01
CA ALA A 65 1.10 3.17 -12.99
C ALA A 65 0.18 4.12 -13.73
N GLU A 66 -0.42 3.67 -14.84
CA GLU A 66 -1.16 4.60 -15.72
C GLU A 66 -2.66 4.44 -15.64
N ASP A 67 -3.15 3.21 -15.71
CA ASP A 67 -4.57 2.93 -15.86
C ASP A 67 -5.17 2.21 -14.65
N TRP A 68 -4.40 2.10 -13.57
CA TRP A 68 -4.90 1.37 -12.42
C TRP A 68 -6.00 2.18 -11.74
N GLN A 69 -7.16 1.54 -11.60
CA GLN A 69 -8.29 2.14 -10.93
C GLN A 69 -8.79 1.19 -9.85
N PRO A 70 -8.57 1.54 -8.59
CA PRO A 70 -8.82 0.62 -7.48
C PRO A 70 -10.27 0.20 -7.32
N TYR A 71 -11.20 0.91 -7.94
CA TYR A 71 -12.62 0.63 -7.78
C TYR A 71 -13.29 0.16 -9.06
N GLU A 72 -12.51 -0.15 -10.08
CA GLU A 72 -13.09 -0.70 -11.30
C GLU A 72 -13.24 -2.19 -11.19
N PHE A 73 -14.25 -2.60 -10.47
CA PHE A 73 -14.64 -3.99 -10.46
C PHE A 73 -15.60 -4.23 -11.60
N PRO A 74 -15.49 -5.40 -12.26
CA PRO A 74 -16.49 -5.73 -13.28
C PRO A 74 -17.85 -5.75 -12.63
N GLU A 75 -18.79 -5.14 -13.31
CA GLU A 75 -20.17 -5.16 -12.89
C GLU A 75 -20.67 -6.60 -12.93
N ILE A 76 -21.10 -7.07 -11.80
CA ILE A 76 -21.62 -8.44 -11.72
C ILE A 76 -23.13 -8.41 -11.72
#